data_f808c7521833146d3d2bb5268ab557e6
#
_entry.id   f808c7521833146d3d2bb5268ab557e6
#
_cell.length_a   1.000
_cell.length_b   1.000
_cell.length_c   1.000
_cell.angle_alpha   90.00
_cell.angle_beta   90.00
_cell.angle_gamma   90.00
#
_symmetry.space_group_name_H-M   'P 1'
#
loop_
_entity.id
_entity.type
_entity.pdbx_description
1 polymer ?
#
loop_
_entity_poly.entity_id
_entity_poly.type
_entity_poly.pdbx_seq_one_letter_code
_entity_poly.pdbx_strand_id
1 'polypeptide(L)'
;MISEDSLLQSRKSTAINYQESQQAELIRYLGMRFGDELRAQISSVDGFDFSNSFFSGFDAAVYFSVIRHLLPARIIEIGAGYSTQIAALALQANSMEGRGCDIISIEPYPEAR
;
A
#
# COMPACT_ATOMS: atom_id res chain seq x y z
N MET A 1 5.25 23.15 25.62
CA MET A 1 5.57 22.32 24.45
C MET A 1 5.39 20.85 24.79
N ILE A 2 4.65 20.11 24.01
CA ILE A 2 4.46 18.68 24.21
C ILE A 2 5.65 17.95 23.61
N SER A 3 6.25 17.05 24.39
CA SER A 3 7.39 16.27 23.92
C SER A 3 6.93 15.24 22.86
N GLU A 4 7.84 14.81 22.02
CA GLU A 4 7.58 13.79 21.02
C GLU A 4 7.09 12.50 21.68
N ASP A 5 7.70 12.11 22.79
CA ASP A 5 7.30 10.91 23.53
C ASP A 5 5.85 11.01 24.03
N SER A 6 5.44 12.18 24.51
CA SER A 6 4.07 12.40 24.97
C SER A 6 3.07 12.27 23.83
N LEU A 7 3.41 12.77 22.64
CA LEU A 7 2.57 12.65 21.46
C LEU A 7 2.42 11.18 21.03
N LEU A 8 3.49 10.42 21.06
CA LEU A 8 3.46 9.00 20.70
C LEU A 8 2.63 8.22 21.71
N GLN A 9 2.80 8.48 23.00
CA GLN A 9 2.02 7.81 24.05
C GLN A 9 0.53 8.13 23.96
N SER A 10 0.18 9.38 23.63
CA SER A 10 -1.21 9.78 23.54
C SER A 10 -1.96 9.14 22.36
N ARG A 11 -1.25 8.63 21.36
CA ARG A 11 -1.85 7.95 20.22
C ARG A 11 -2.12 6.48 20.47
N LYS A 12 -1.50 5.89 21.48
CA LYS A 12 -1.72 4.50 21.80
C LYS A 12 -2.95 4.34 22.68
N SER A 13 -3.83 3.45 22.29
CA SER A 13 -5.02 3.12 23.06
C SER A 13 -4.83 1.76 23.72
N THR A 14 -5.22 1.63 24.98
CA THR A 14 -5.22 0.34 25.67
C THR A 14 -6.26 -0.63 25.11
N ALA A 15 -7.27 -0.10 24.38
CA ALA A 15 -8.31 -0.91 23.75
C ALA A 15 -7.84 -1.55 22.43
N ILE A 16 -6.71 -1.13 21.88
CA ILE A 16 -6.20 -1.60 20.59
C ILE A 16 -4.89 -2.33 20.83
N ASN A 17 -4.83 -3.58 20.38
CA ASN A 17 -3.58 -4.33 20.36
C ASN A 17 -2.87 -4.06 19.04
N TYR A 18 -1.85 -3.22 19.05
CA TYR A 18 -1.13 -2.82 17.84
C TYR A 18 -0.21 -3.91 17.31
N GLN A 19 0.18 -4.88 18.12
CA GLN A 19 1.08 -5.98 17.72
C GLN A 19 2.33 -5.46 17.01
N GLU A 20 3.02 -4.50 17.64
CA GLU A 20 4.11 -3.75 17.02
C GLU A 20 5.22 -4.62 16.47
N SER A 21 5.63 -5.64 17.23
CA SER A 21 6.70 -6.56 16.79
C SER A 21 6.29 -7.34 15.55
N GLN A 22 5.05 -7.79 15.51
CA GLN A 22 4.51 -8.56 14.38
C GLN A 22 4.39 -7.68 13.13
N GLN A 23 3.98 -6.43 13.30
CA GLN A 23 3.94 -5.48 12.19
C GLN A 23 5.32 -5.22 11.62
N ALA A 24 6.32 -5.02 12.48
CA ALA A 24 7.69 -4.79 12.04
C ALA A 24 8.25 -5.99 11.29
N GLU A 25 7.98 -7.19 11.77
CA GLU A 25 8.39 -8.42 11.10
C GLU A 25 7.73 -8.57 9.74
N LEU A 26 6.44 -8.28 9.65
CA LEU A 26 5.71 -8.36 8.39
C LEU A 26 6.27 -7.37 7.37
N ILE A 27 6.49 -6.11 7.78
CA ILE A 27 7.04 -5.09 6.89
C ILE A 27 8.41 -5.51 6.38
N ARG A 28 9.25 -6.03 7.26
CA ARG A 28 10.58 -6.51 6.85
C ARG A 28 10.48 -7.66 5.85
N TYR A 29 9.62 -8.62 6.13
CA TYR A 29 9.39 -9.75 5.22
C TYR A 29 8.90 -9.28 3.85
N LEU A 30 7.91 -8.39 3.83
CA LEU A 30 7.36 -7.87 2.57
C LEU A 30 8.40 -7.11 1.76
N GLY A 31 9.23 -6.30 2.44
CA GLY A 31 10.30 -5.58 1.76
C GLY A 31 11.32 -6.48 1.13
N MET A 32 11.72 -7.52 1.84
CA MET A 32 12.67 -8.51 1.32
C MET A 32 12.08 -9.32 0.16
N ARG A 33 10.80 -9.64 0.25
CA ARG A 33 10.15 -10.53 -0.73
C ARG A 33 9.76 -9.80 -2.00
N PHE A 34 9.28 -8.55 -1.89
CA PHE A 34 8.66 -7.84 -3.01
C PHE A 34 9.30 -6.50 -3.36
N GLY A 35 10.25 -6.02 -2.57
CA GLY A 35 10.82 -4.70 -2.79
C GLY A 35 11.49 -4.51 -4.16
N ASP A 36 12.27 -5.49 -4.59
CA ASP A 36 12.93 -5.41 -5.89
C ASP A 36 11.95 -5.53 -7.03
N GLU A 37 10.93 -6.37 -6.87
CA GLU A 37 9.86 -6.50 -7.86
C GLU A 37 9.15 -5.17 -8.07
N LEU A 38 8.83 -4.48 -6.98
CA LEU A 38 8.18 -3.17 -7.08
C LEU A 38 9.06 -2.16 -7.82
N ARG A 39 10.35 -2.10 -7.49
CA ARG A 39 11.26 -1.16 -8.16
C ARG A 39 11.31 -1.41 -9.66
N ALA A 40 11.35 -2.67 -10.07
CA ALA A 40 11.36 -3.02 -11.49
C ALA A 40 10.05 -2.63 -12.17
N GLN A 41 8.92 -2.84 -11.51
CA GLN A 41 7.60 -2.51 -12.05
C GLN A 41 7.42 -1.00 -12.18
N ILE A 42 7.82 -0.24 -11.17
CA ILE A 42 7.65 1.22 -11.14
C ILE A 42 8.43 1.88 -12.26
N SER A 43 9.60 1.39 -12.58
CA SER A 43 10.42 1.97 -13.64
C SER A 43 9.74 1.91 -15.00
N SER A 44 8.72 1.07 -15.17
CA SER A 44 7.99 0.94 -16.42
C SER A 44 6.73 1.82 -16.47
N VAL A 45 6.42 2.56 -15.41
CA VAL A 45 5.18 3.36 -15.32
C VAL A 45 5.52 4.83 -15.53
N ASP A 46 5.04 5.39 -16.64
CA ASP A 46 5.19 6.81 -16.92
C ASP A 46 4.30 7.63 -15.98
N GLY A 47 4.87 8.69 -15.43
CA GLY A 47 4.13 9.64 -14.62
C GLY A 47 3.91 9.23 -13.18
N PHE A 48 4.40 8.05 -12.75
CA PHE A 48 4.33 7.71 -11.35
C PHE A 48 5.49 8.37 -10.60
N ASP A 49 5.17 9.03 -9.51
CA ASP A 49 6.13 9.75 -8.67
C ASP A 49 5.97 9.31 -7.21
N PHE A 50 6.98 8.64 -6.68
CA PHE A 50 7.01 8.23 -5.29
C PHE A 50 6.98 9.40 -4.30
N SER A 51 7.35 10.58 -4.74
CA SER A 51 7.43 11.74 -3.85
C SER A 51 6.12 12.53 -3.77
N ASN A 52 5.04 12.06 -4.39
CA ASN A 52 3.76 12.76 -4.32
C ASN A 52 3.25 12.83 -2.88
N SER A 53 2.56 13.92 -2.54
CA SER A 53 2.13 14.20 -1.17
C SER A 53 0.93 13.35 -0.72
N PHE A 54 0.25 12.70 -1.63
CA PHE A 54 -0.95 11.92 -1.31
C PHE A 54 -0.68 10.44 -1.08
N PHE A 55 0.43 9.94 -1.62
CA PHE A 55 0.73 8.52 -1.51
C PHE A 55 2.24 8.33 -1.62
N SER A 56 2.92 8.27 -0.48
CA SER A 56 4.37 8.24 -0.41
C SER A 56 4.95 6.93 -0.94
N GLY A 57 6.26 6.93 -1.19
CA GLY A 57 6.97 5.73 -1.64
C GLY A 57 6.84 4.57 -0.67
N PHE A 58 6.84 4.84 0.64
CA PHE A 58 6.66 3.80 1.64
C PHE A 58 5.25 3.20 1.58
N ASP A 59 4.23 4.06 1.50
CA ASP A 59 2.85 3.60 1.40
C ASP A 59 2.64 2.77 0.13
N ALA A 60 3.24 3.20 -0.98
CA ALA A 60 3.17 2.45 -2.24
C ALA A 60 3.81 1.08 -2.10
N ALA A 61 4.97 1.01 -1.46
CA ALA A 61 5.69 -0.26 -1.26
C ALA A 61 4.89 -1.23 -0.39
N VAL A 62 4.30 -0.73 0.69
CA VAL A 62 3.48 -1.57 1.58
C VAL A 62 2.23 -2.06 0.85
N TYR A 63 1.54 -1.16 0.15
CA TYR A 63 0.31 -1.51 -0.55
C TYR A 63 0.56 -2.57 -1.64
N PHE A 64 1.56 -2.35 -2.48
CA PHE A 64 1.95 -3.32 -3.49
C PHE A 64 2.26 -4.68 -2.87
N SER A 65 3.08 -4.68 -1.84
CA SER A 65 3.58 -5.91 -1.22
C SER A 65 2.46 -6.68 -0.52
N VAL A 66 1.53 -5.99 0.13
CA VAL A 66 0.37 -6.63 0.78
C VAL A 66 -0.51 -7.31 -0.27
N ILE A 67 -0.78 -6.64 -1.40
CA ILE A 67 -1.58 -7.23 -2.47
C ILE A 67 -0.88 -8.47 -3.03
N ARG A 68 0.43 -8.39 -3.26
CA ARG A 68 1.20 -9.53 -3.74
C ARG A 68 1.20 -10.69 -2.75
N HIS A 69 1.27 -10.38 -1.48
CA HIS A 69 1.31 -11.38 -0.41
C HIS A 69 -0.04 -12.06 -0.19
N LEU A 70 -1.10 -11.27 -0.13
CA LEU A 70 -2.44 -11.79 0.16
C LEU A 70 -3.12 -12.44 -1.04
N LEU A 71 -2.73 -12.07 -2.27
CA LEU A 71 -3.34 -12.58 -3.49
C LEU A 71 -4.87 -12.47 -3.44
N PRO A 72 -5.42 -11.26 -3.20
CA PRO A 72 -6.86 -11.12 -3.01
C PRO A 72 -7.64 -11.41 -4.28
N ALA A 73 -8.86 -11.90 -4.13
CA ALA A 73 -9.79 -12.07 -5.24
C ALA A 73 -10.56 -10.78 -5.56
N ARG A 74 -10.61 -9.86 -4.60
CA ARG A 74 -11.31 -8.57 -4.77
C ARG A 74 -10.66 -7.50 -3.93
N ILE A 75 -10.53 -6.30 -4.51
CA ILE A 75 -10.07 -5.10 -3.81
C ILE A 75 -11.16 -4.05 -3.95
N ILE A 76 -11.51 -3.40 -2.85
CA ILE A 76 -12.41 -2.26 -2.85
C ILE A 76 -11.61 -1.07 -2.36
N GLU A 77 -11.47 -0.05 -3.22
CA GLU A 77 -10.77 1.20 -2.90
C GLU A 77 -11.76 2.33 -2.73
N ILE A 78 -11.53 3.15 -1.71
CA ILE A 78 -12.28 4.40 -1.54
C ILE A 78 -11.35 5.52 -2.00
N GLY A 79 -11.76 6.22 -3.05
CA GLY A 79 -10.89 7.12 -3.78
C GLY A 79 -10.09 6.36 -4.83
N ALA A 80 -9.50 7.09 -5.75
CA ALA A 80 -8.67 6.50 -6.78
C ALA A 80 -7.53 7.47 -7.13
N GLY A 81 -6.52 7.02 -7.83
CA GLY A 81 -5.37 7.83 -8.18
C GLY A 81 -4.09 7.01 -8.17
N TYR A 82 -3.05 7.51 -7.48
CA TYR A 82 -1.77 6.81 -7.44
C TYR A 82 -1.87 5.43 -6.80
N SER A 83 -2.69 5.28 -5.76
CA SER A 83 -2.90 3.97 -5.14
C SER A 83 -3.49 2.96 -6.12
N THR A 84 -4.40 3.40 -6.99
CA THR A 84 -4.99 2.54 -8.01
C THR A 84 -3.93 2.06 -9.02
N GLN A 85 -2.98 2.92 -9.38
CA GLN A 85 -1.88 2.54 -10.25
C GLN A 85 -1.00 1.47 -9.61
N ILE A 86 -0.70 1.61 -8.33
CA ILE A 86 0.08 0.63 -7.59
C ILE A 86 -0.67 -0.70 -7.50
N ALA A 87 -1.97 -0.64 -7.19
CA ALA A 87 -2.79 -1.85 -7.16
C ALA A 87 -2.78 -2.56 -8.52
N ALA A 88 -2.90 -1.81 -9.61
CA ALA A 88 -2.89 -2.39 -10.95
C ALA A 88 -1.58 -3.14 -11.24
N LEU A 89 -0.44 -2.59 -10.81
CA LEU A 89 0.84 -3.27 -10.98
C LEU A 89 0.90 -4.58 -10.22
N ALA A 90 0.43 -4.58 -8.96
CA ALA A 90 0.42 -5.78 -8.15
C ALA A 90 -0.55 -6.83 -8.73
N LEU A 91 -1.72 -6.39 -9.19
CA LEU A 91 -2.70 -7.29 -9.77
C LEU A 91 -2.23 -7.90 -11.09
N GLN A 92 -1.49 -7.13 -11.88
CA GLN A 92 -0.89 -7.65 -13.09
C GLN A 92 0.09 -8.79 -12.77
N ALA A 93 0.94 -8.60 -11.77
CA ALA A 93 1.88 -9.63 -11.34
C ALA A 93 1.15 -10.86 -10.80
N ASN A 94 0.10 -10.66 -9.99
CA ASN A 94 -0.71 -11.76 -9.47
C ASN A 94 -1.38 -12.54 -10.61
N SER A 95 -1.88 -11.83 -11.63
CA SER A 95 -2.52 -12.44 -12.79
C SER A 95 -1.56 -13.35 -13.54
N MET A 96 -0.30 -12.98 -13.64
CA MET A 96 0.72 -13.82 -14.27
C MET A 96 0.96 -15.12 -13.51
N GLU A 97 0.60 -15.15 -12.24
CA GLU A 97 0.66 -16.34 -11.40
C GLU A 97 -0.68 -17.10 -11.35
N GLY A 98 -1.61 -16.75 -12.23
CA GLY A 98 -2.93 -17.39 -12.30
C GLY A 98 -3.93 -16.89 -11.28
N ARG A 99 -3.67 -15.72 -10.64
CA ARG A 99 -4.54 -15.15 -9.61
C ARG A 99 -5.24 -13.90 -10.12
N GLY A 100 -6.50 -14.08 -10.54
CA GLY A 100 -7.31 -12.94 -10.95
C GLY A 100 -7.87 -12.17 -9.77
N CYS A 101 -8.16 -10.89 -9.98
CA CYS A 101 -8.72 -10.03 -8.95
C CYS A 101 -9.59 -8.96 -9.58
N ASP A 102 -10.77 -8.73 -8.99
CA ASP A 102 -11.63 -7.61 -9.34
C ASP A 102 -11.27 -6.42 -8.47
N ILE A 103 -11.13 -5.25 -9.08
CA ILE A 103 -10.92 -4.01 -8.33
C ILE A 103 -12.13 -3.10 -8.54
N ILE A 104 -12.68 -2.59 -7.45
CA ILE A 104 -13.81 -1.69 -7.43
C ILE A 104 -13.37 -0.40 -6.74
N SER A 105 -13.43 0.72 -7.45
CA SER A 105 -13.10 2.03 -6.89
C SER A 105 -14.37 2.83 -6.65
N ILE A 106 -14.50 3.32 -5.44
CA ILE A 106 -15.59 4.22 -5.06
C ILE A 106 -15.02 5.63 -5.03
N GLU A 107 -15.40 6.46 -5.99
CA GLU A 107 -14.86 7.81 -6.13
C GLU A 107 -15.98 8.83 -5.88
N PRO A 108 -15.97 9.48 -4.68
CA PRO A 108 -17.04 10.43 -4.35
C PRO A 108 -16.96 11.74 -5.15
N TYR A 109 -15.82 12.04 -5.77
CA TYR A 109 -15.62 13.31 -6.51
C TYR A 109 -15.03 13.04 -7.89
N PRO A 110 -15.75 12.33 -8.78
CA PRO A 110 -15.19 11.94 -10.08
C PRO A 110 -14.79 13.12 -10.96
N GLU A 111 -15.42 14.28 -10.80
CA GLU A 111 -15.12 15.48 -11.58
C GLU A 111 -13.83 16.17 -11.16
N ALA A 112 -13.30 15.84 -10.02
CA ALA A 112 -12.07 16.43 -9.49
C ALA A 112 -10.79 15.89 -10.16
N ARG A 113 -10.93 15.00 -11.09
CA ARG A 113 -9.81 14.31 -11.74
C ARG A 113 -9.50 14.88 -13.09
#